data_4b54651378ce38a9beab85c51af3ecda
#
_entry.id   4b54651378ce38a9beab85c51af3ecda
#
_cell.length_a   1.000
_cell.length_b   1.000
_cell.length_c   1.000
_cell.angle_alpha   90.00
_cell.angle_beta   90.00
_cell.angle_gamma   90.00
#
_symmetry.space_group_name_H-M   'P 1'
#
loop_
_entity.id
_entity.type
_entity.pdbx_description
1 polymer ?
#
loop_
_entity_poly.entity_id
_entity_poly.type
_entity_poly.pdbx_seq_one_letter_code
_entity_poly.pdbx_strand_id
1 'polypeptide(L)'
;MKRIIAVVVSFVLVMIIGCGQTGEPGNIKEAVDDNYRNYYEVFVYSYFDSNGDGIGDLKGVEEKLDYIADLGCNGIWLMPVMPSTTYHKYDVMDYCDIDKEYGTLEDMDSLINECHAKDIRLIIDLVMNHTSSKHPWFIAACDYLKSLEADEEIDIAECPYVDYYHFSKEQLNNSWYRVPGSDYYYEAVFWSEMPDLNLSSESVKQEFESIAAFWIDRGIDGFRMDATMHFEEGDTAFNTEVMNDFYEYCVSLKPDFYMVSEVWANRDTIADYYLSDTPSMFDFSMSGAEGEIIKAARGNSNAESFVTKLKETEETYRKVNEDYINAPFITNHDMSRVCNALNSNEDDIKFAGGLLLSMGGSPFIYYGEELGMKSKGKKDENKRLPMQWSDDASGMNGICEGPLDSDRDINQSFDTLDKQIEDETSIYNYYRKALHIRNANPVIARGTIDTIYDVTDGDIALIRRSELSDEIYIAYNTQESSAEIAIQDLNLEVIDTLSVDNSLSVLKNGVISVPGKSITYLKRRQ
;
A
#
# COMPACT_ATOMS: atom_id res chain seq x y z
N MET A 1 -46.99 43.38 -36.39
CA MET A 1 -47.00 43.99 -35.05
C MET A 1 -46.42 42.91 -34.05
N LYS A 2 -45.14 43.00 -33.74
CA LYS A 2 -44.45 42.11 -32.81
C LYS A 2 -44.44 42.78 -31.43
N ARG A 3 -44.95 42.13 -30.42
CA ARG A 3 -44.81 42.59 -29.03
C ARG A 3 -43.63 41.85 -28.38
N ILE A 4 -42.65 42.62 -27.93
CA ILE A 4 -41.53 42.22 -27.13
C ILE A 4 -41.98 42.29 -25.67
N ILE A 5 -41.83 41.19 -24.93
CA ILE A 5 -42.00 41.13 -23.45
C ILE A 5 -40.61 41.14 -22.86
N ALA A 6 -40.28 42.20 -22.12
CA ALA A 6 -39.08 42.30 -21.30
C ALA A 6 -39.36 41.68 -19.93
N VAL A 7 -38.53 40.76 -19.52
CA VAL A 7 -38.53 40.21 -18.16
C VAL A 7 -37.49 40.99 -17.35
N VAL A 8 -37.94 41.68 -16.32
CA VAL A 8 -37.12 42.36 -15.32
C VAL A 8 -36.77 41.36 -14.21
N VAL A 9 -35.49 41.05 -14.03
CA VAL A 9 -35.01 40.27 -12.90
C VAL A 9 -34.58 41.25 -11.81
N SER A 10 -35.31 41.28 -10.71
CA SER A 10 -34.97 42.04 -9.51
C SER A 10 -33.97 41.27 -8.65
N PHE A 11 -32.79 41.83 -8.47
CA PHE A 11 -31.83 41.39 -7.44
C PHE A 11 -32.30 41.90 -6.07
N VAL A 12 -32.60 41.00 -5.17
CA VAL A 12 -32.74 41.30 -3.72
C VAL A 12 -31.44 41.00 -3.04
N LEU A 13 -30.76 42.07 -2.60
CA LEU A 13 -29.58 42.00 -1.75
C LEU A 13 -30.03 41.81 -0.30
N VAL A 14 -29.83 40.62 0.27
CA VAL A 14 -30.00 40.39 1.71
C VAL A 14 -28.64 40.46 2.39
N MET A 15 -28.42 41.57 3.12
CA MET A 15 -27.31 41.63 4.10
C MET A 15 -27.70 40.80 5.31
N ILE A 16 -26.95 39.75 5.59
CA ILE A 16 -27.00 39.05 6.87
C ILE A 16 -25.71 39.44 7.64
N ILE A 17 -25.95 40.14 8.76
CA ILE A 17 -24.94 40.52 9.77
C ILE A 17 -24.60 39.26 10.55
N GLY A 18 -23.30 39.09 10.84
CA GLY A 18 -22.70 37.90 11.36
C GLY A 18 -23.13 37.48 12.77
N CYS A 19 -22.98 36.22 12.98
CA CYS A 19 -22.68 35.59 14.27
C CYS A 19 -21.66 34.49 13.98
N GLY A 20 -20.58 34.45 14.75
CA GLY A 20 -19.50 33.53 14.58
C GLY A 20 -19.99 32.06 14.62
N GLN A 21 -19.67 31.33 13.59
CA GLN A 21 -19.69 29.89 13.58
C GLN A 21 -18.25 29.40 13.61
N THR A 22 -17.96 28.58 14.58
CA THR A 22 -16.80 27.68 14.61
C THR A 22 -16.86 26.86 13.31
N GLY A 23 -15.86 27.06 12.44
CA GLY A 23 -15.82 26.38 11.16
C GLY A 23 -15.67 24.87 11.37
N GLU A 24 -16.61 24.10 10.83
CA GLU A 24 -16.37 22.72 10.49
C GLU A 24 -15.17 22.65 9.53
N PRO A 25 -14.28 21.64 9.64
CA PRO A 25 -13.21 21.47 8.68
C PRO A 25 -13.85 21.24 7.31
N GLY A 26 -13.71 22.23 6.43
CA GLY A 26 -14.24 22.13 5.07
C GLY A 26 -13.63 20.93 4.36
N ASN A 27 -14.47 20.14 3.70
CA ASN A 27 -14.08 19.12 2.73
C ASN A 27 -13.14 19.74 1.69
N ILE A 28 -11.84 19.66 1.91
CA ILE A 28 -10.84 19.97 0.87
C ILE A 28 -10.73 18.70 0.03
N LYS A 29 -11.61 18.58 -0.96
CA LYS A 29 -11.45 17.65 -2.07
C LYS A 29 -10.47 18.28 -3.06
N GLU A 30 -9.19 18.19 -2.81
CA GLU A 30 -8.21 18.15 -3.90
C GLU A 30 -7.84 16.69 -4.10
N ALA A 31 -8.54 16.04 -5.01
CA ALA A 31 -8.17 14.72 -5.48
C ALA A 31 -6.80 14.82 -6.15
N VAL A 32 -5.87 13.98 -5.72
CA VAL A 32 -4.61 13.78 -6.43
C VAL A 32 -4.96 13.03 -7.72
N ASP A 33 -5.08 13.75 -8.83
CA ASP A 33 -5.57 13.23 -10.12
C ASP A 33 -4.47 12.50 -10.90
N ASP A 34 -3.70 11.64 -10.21
CA ASP A 34 -2.60 10.86 -10.78
C ASP A 34 -2.27 9.61 -9.94
N ASN A 35 -1.08 9.03 -10.14
CA ASN A 35 -0.62 7.83 -9.45
C ASN A 35 -0.05 8.09 -8.03
N TYR A 36 0.01 9.33 -7.55
CA TYR A 36 0.38 9.66 -6.18
C TYR A 36 -0.84 9.53 -5.27
N ARG A 37 -1.10 8.35 -4.74
CA ARG A 37 -2.23 8.00 -3.89
C ARG A 37 -1.78 7.58 -2.49
N ASN A 38 -2.67 7.65 -1.52
CA ASN A 38 -2.48 7.03 -0.20
C ASN A 38 -3.22 5.70 -0.23
N TYR A 39 -2.50 4.60 -0.31
CA TYR A 39 -3.09 3.27 -0.43
C TYR A 39 -3.39 2.67 0.93
N TYR A 40 -4.54 2.01 1.02
CA TYR A 40 -4.96 1.21 2.15
C TYR A 40 -4.94 -0.26 1.73
N GLU A 41 -4.04 -1.06 2.32
CA GLU A 41 -3.88 -2.48 2.04
C GLU A 41 -4.94 -3.27 2.81
N VAL A 42 -5.77 -4.03 2.10
CA VAL A 42 -6.90 -4.79 2.65
C VAL A 42 -6.71 -6.29 2.43
N PHE A 43 -6.69 -7.04 3.53
CA PHE A 43 -6.91 -8.48 3.49
C PHE A 43 -8.40 -8.78 3.64
N VAL A 44 -9.08 -9.05 2.54
CA VAL A 44 -10.54 -9.18 2.46
C VAL A 44 -11.07 -10.17 3.48
N TYR A 45 -10.44 -11.35 3.63
CA TYR A 45 -10.81 -12.42 4.57
C TYR A 45 -11.08 -11.95 6.00
N SER A 46 -10.32 -10.95 6.46
CA SER A 46 -10.33 -10.47 7.84
C SER A 46 -10.85 -9.03 7.98
N TYR A 47 -11.39 -8.43 6.91
CA TYR A 47 -11.72 -7.02 6.92
C TYR A 47 -13.14 -6.76 7.44
N PHE A 48 -14.17 -7.14 6.68
CA PHE A 48 -15.56 -6.95 7.07
C PHE A 48 -16.46 -8.03 6.45
N ASP A 49 -17.21 -8.73 7.29
CA ASP A 49 -18.16 -9.78 6.93
C ASP A 49 -19.54 -9.17 6.71
N SER A 50 -20.00 -9.05 5.47
CA SER A 50 -21.30 -8.46 5.13
C SER A 50 -22.45 -9.46 5.19
N ASN A 51 -22.13 -10.76 5.07
CA ASN A 51 -23.14 -11.83 4.93
C ASN A 51 -23.34 -12.67 6.19
N GLY A 52 -22.44 -12.58 7.19
CA GLY A 52 -22.55 -13.24 8.49
C GLY A 52 -22.00 -14.67 8.52
N ASP A 53 -21.10 -15.03 7.58
CA ASP A 53 -20.48 -16.36 7.54
C ASP A 53 -19.14 -16.46 8.30
N GLY A 54 -18.64 -15.33 8.81
CA GLY A 54 -17.40 -15.23 9.57
C GLY A 54 -16.18 -14.87 8.71
N ILE A 55 -16.33 -14.75 7.40
CA ILE A 55 -15.29 -14.40 6.44
C ILE A 55 -15.62 -13.03 5.84
N GLY A 56 -14.62 -12.16 5.72
CA GLY A 56 -14.78 -10.87 5.04
C GLY A 56 -14.97 -11.07 3.54
N ASP A 57 -15.73 -10.17 2.93
CA ASP A 57 -16.11 -10.25 1.52
C ASP A 57 -16.01 -8.90 0.80
N LEU A 58 -16.14 -8.90 -0.55
CA LEU A 58 -16.03 -7.68 -1.37
C LEU A 58 -17.11 -6.65 -1.05
N LYS A 59 -18.30 -7.13 -0.71
CA LYS A 59 -19.40 -6.29 -0.26
C LYS A 59 -19.07 -5.59 1.06
N GLY A 60 -18.42 -6.31 1.96
CA GLY A 60 -17.92 -5.76 3.22
C GLY A 60 -16.87 -4.67 2.99
N VAL A 61 -15.99 -4.83 2.01
CA VAL A 61 -15.07 -3.76 1.59
C VAL A 61 -15.85 -2.56 1.06
N GLU A 62 -16.84 -2.78 0.19
CA GLU A 62 -17.70 -1.72 -0.37
C GLU A 62 -18.42 -0.94 0.73
N GLU A 63 -18.99 -1.61 1.76
CA GLU A 63 -19.64 -0.97 2.90
C GLU A 63 -18.70 -0.09 3.74
N LYS A 64 -17.39 -0.29 3.64
CA LYS A 64 -16.36 0.46 4.39
C LYS A 64 -15.64 1.52 3.57
N LEU A 65 -16.05 1.78 2.33
CA LEU A 65 -15.42 2.82 1.50
C LEU A 65 -15.52 4.23 2.10
N ASP A 66 -16.63 4.55 2.78
CA ASP A 66 -16.77 5.83 3.47
C ASP A 66 -15.75 6.00 4.61
N TYR A 67 -15.47 4.92 5.35
CA TYR A 67 -14.42 4.90 6.36
C TYR A 67 -13.04 5.15 5.75
N ILE A 68 -12.70 4.43 4.67
CA ILE A 68 -11.40 4.56 3.99
C ILE A 68 -11.21 5.99 3.44
N ALA A 69 -12.25 6.55 2.85
CA ALA A 69 -12.26 7.93 2.35
C ALA A 69 -12.14 8.97 3.48
N ASP A 70 -12.86 8.80 4.60
CA ASP A 70 -12.80 9.72 5.75
C ASP A 70 -11.45 9.66 6.47
N LEU A 71 -10.82 8.49 6.52
CA LEU A 71 -9.44 8.34 7.01
C LEU A 71 -8.48 9.21 6.18
N GLY A 72 -8.74 9.39 4.88
CA GLY A 72 -7.95 10.17 3.94
C GLY A 72 -7.16 9.32 2.93
N CYS A 73 -7.46 8.01 2.83
CA CYS A 73 -6.95 7.15 1.77
C CYS A 73 -7.77 7.34 0.50
N ASN A 74 -7.10 7.34 -0.64
CA ASN A 74 -7.69 7.49 -1.98
C ASN A 74 -7.18 6.43 -2.96
N GLY A 75 -6.58 5.36 -2.44
CA GLY A 75 -6.25 4.14 -3.12
C GLY A 75 -6.50 2.94 -2.21
N ILE A 76 -6.91 1.82 -2.77
CA ILE A 76 -7.06 0.53 -2.09
C ILE A 76 -6.23 -0.50 -2.82
N TRP A 77 -5.46 -1.28 -2.07
CA TRP A 77 -4.85 -2.51 -2.54
C TRP A 77 -5.56 -3.70 -1.89
N LEU A 78 -6.23 -4.51 -2.71
CA LEU A 78 -6.74 -5.80 -2.27
C LEU A 78 -5.66 -6.86 -2.40
N MET A 79 -5.31 -7.53 -1.31
CA MET A 79 -4.57 -8.79 -1.36
C MET A 79 -5.32 -9.79 -2.26
N PRO A 80 -4.72 -10.92 -2.68
CA PRO A 80 -5.31 -11.78 -3.69
C PRO A 80 -6.77 -12.14 -3.44
N VAL A 81 -7.60 -12.02 -4.46
CA VAL A 81 -9.06 -12.25 -4.41
C VAL A 81 -9.52 -13.40 -5.30
N MET A 82 -8.61 -13.97 -6.07
CA MET A 82 -8.87 -15.07 -7.03
C MET A 82 -9.14 -16.39 -6.30
N PRO A 83 -9.82 -17.35 -6.97
CA PRO A 83 -10.01 -18.71 -6.45
C PRO A 83 -8.71 -19.37 -6.04
N SER A 84 -8.68 -19.95 -4.84
CA SER A 84 -7.48 -20.53 -4.24
C SER A 84 -7.85 -21.67 -3.29
N THR A 85 -6.85 -22.49 -2.91
CA THR A 85 -7.03 -23.54 -1.90
C THR A 85 -6.70 -23.07 -0.48
N THR A 86 -6.07 -21.90 -0.34
CA THR A 86 -5.63 -21.37 0.94
C THR A 86 -6.40 -20.11 1.35
N TYR A 87 -6.37 -19.79 2.64
CA TYR A 87 -7.02 -18.58 3.19
C TYR A 87 -6.36 -17.28 2.69
N HIS A 88 -5.06 -17.32 2.35
CA HIS A 88 -4.31 -16.15 1.90
C HIS A 88 -4.42 -15.87 0.40
N LYS A 89 -4.92 -16.83 -0.39
CA LYS A 89 -5.23 -16.74 -1.81
C LYS A 89 -4.03 -16.54 -2.76
N TYR A 90 -2.77 -16.69 -2.29
CA TYR A 90 -1.59 -16.58 -3.17
C TYR A 90 -1.41 -17.79 -4.09
N ASP A 91 -1.99 -18.96 -3.81
CA ASP A 91 -2.03 -20.13 -4.71
C ASP A 91 -3.24 -20.04 -5.67
N VAL A 92 -3.10 -19.26 -6.73
CA VAL A 92 -4.19 -18.95 -7.66
C VAL A 92 -4.57 -20.18 -8.51
N MET A 93 -5.88 -20.46 -8.59
CA MET A 93 -6.45 -21.54 -9.43
C MET A 93 -7.13 -21.02 -10.70
N ASP A 94 -7.58 -19.77 -10.70
CA ASP A 94 -8.19 -19.08 -11.84
C ASP A 94 -7.94 -17.58 -11.68
N TYR A 95 -7.26 -16.97 -12.65
CA TYR A 95 -6.91 -15.55 -12.60
C TYR A 95 -8.04 -14.60 -13.01
N CYS A 96 -9.11 -15.14 -13.61
CA CYS A 96 -10.20 -14.35 -14.18
C CYS A 96 -11.53 -14.54 -13.43
N ASP A 97 -11.47 -14.99 -12.17
CA ASP A 97 -12.66 -15.14 -11.31
C ASP A 97 -12.39 -14.65 -9.90
N ILE A 98 -13.43 -14.54 -9.10
CA ILE A 98 -13.38 -14.19 -7.67
C ILE A 98 -13.57 -15.45 -6.84
N ASP A 99 -12.80 -15.61 -5.75
CA ASP A 99 -13.03 -16.68 -4.80
C ASP A 99 -14.44 -16.58 -4.22
N LYS A 100 -15.15 -17.72 -4.24
CA LYS A 100 -16.56 -17.81 -3.77
C LYS A 100 -16.76 -17.36 -2.30
N GLU A 101 -15.69 -17.39 -1.49
CA GLU A 101 -15.73 -16.88 -0.12
C GLU A 101 -15.80 -15.34 -0.10
N TYR A 102 -15.34 -14.67 -1.15
CA TYR A 102 -15.29 -13.22 -1.26
C TYR A 102 -16.43 -12.62 -2.08
N GLY A 103 -17.15 -13.42 -2.85
CA GLY A 103 -18.26 -12.96 -3.67
C GLY A 103 -18.18 -13.41 -5.12
N THR A 104 -18.59 -12.54 -6.01
CA THR A 104 -18.70 -12.78 -7.46
C THR A 104 -17.99 -11.67 -8.25
N LEU A 105 -17.86 -11.88 -9.57
CA LEU A 105 -17.37 -10.82 -10.48
C LEU A 105 -18.28 -9.58 -10.49
N GLU A 106 -19.60 -9.78 -10.31
CA GLU A 106 -20.56 -8.68 -10.19
C GLU A 106 -20.35 -7.86 -8.90
N ASP A 107 -19.96 -8.50 -7.79
CA ASP A 107 -19.61 -7.80 -6.54
C ASP A 107 -18.31 -7.00 -6.72
N MET A 108 -17.33 -7.54 -7.47
CA MET A 108 -16.11 -6.80 -7.83
C MET A 108 -16.42 -5.60 -8.73
N ASP A 109 -17.26 -5.77 -9.75
CA ASP A 109 -17.67 -4.67 -10.63
C ASP A 109 -18.38 -3.57 -9.83
N SER A 110 -19.21 -3.92 -8.84
CA SER A 110 -19.85 -2.98 -7.92
C SER A 110 -18.81 -2.21 -7.10
N LEU A 111 -17.88 -2.92 -6.47
CA LEU A 111 -16.81 -2.32 -5.67
C LEU A 111 -15.96 -1.35 -6.49
N ILE A 112 -15.56 -1.72 -7.72
CA ILE A 112 -14.81 -0.84 -8.62
C ILE A 112 -15.59 0.46 -8.88
N ASN A 113 -16.88 0.35 -9.22
CA ASN A 113 -17.72 1.50 -9.52
C ASN A 113 -17.89 2.42 -8.31
N GLU A 114 -18.09 1.86 -7.12
CA GLU A 114 -18.25 2.63 -5.88
C GLU A 114 -16.91 3.29 -5.45
N CYS A 115 -15.76 2.63 -5.66
CA CYS A 115 -14.44 3.22 -5.49
C CYS A 115 -14.28 4.45 -6.40
N HIS A 116 -14.56 4.32 -7.69
CA HIS A 116 -14.45 5.41 -8.66
C HIS A 116 -15.43 6.57 -8.34
N ALA A 117 -16.64 6.25 -7.86
CA ALA A 117 -17.60 7.29 -7.44
C ALA A 117 -17.09 8.14 -6.26
N LYS A 118 -16.13 7.62 -5.48
CA LYS A 118 -15.47 8.29 -4.35
C LYS A 118 -14.06 8.81 -4.67
N ASP A 119 -13.63 8.74 -5.93
CA ASP A 119 -12.26 9.05 -6.35
C ASP A 119 -11.18 8.19 -5.66
N ILE A 120 -11.51 6.94 -5.37
CA ILE A 120 -10.60 5.91 -4.87
C ILE A 120 -10.17 5.04 -6.04
N ARG A 121 -8.85 4.86 -6.22
CA ARG A 121 -8.30 3.88 -7.16
C ARG A 121 -8.22 2.51 -6.50
N LEU A 122 -8.59 1.47 -7.25
CA LEU A 122 -8.56 0.09 -6.78
C LEU A 122 -7.50 -0.69 -7.55
N ILE A 123 -6.50 -1.21 -6.82
CA ILE A 123 -5.52 -2.15 -7.37
C ILE A 123 -5.69 -3.52 -6.71
N ILE A 124 -5.39 -4.57 -7.45
CA ILE A 124 -5.42 -5.95 -6.95
C ILE A 124 -4.05 -6.59 -7.01
N ASP A 125 -3.84 -7.59 -6.18
CA ASP A 125 -2.63 -8.41 -6.19
C ASP A 125 -2.60 -9.32 -7.42
N LEU A 126 -1.49 -9.37 -8.15
CA LEU A 126 -1.29 -10.26 -9.29
C LEU A 126 -0.07 -11.16 -9.04
N VAL A 127 -0.33 -12.45 -8.88
CA VAL A 127 0.67 -13.47 -8.62
C VAL A 127 1.16 -14.04 -9.96
N MET A 128 2.23 -13.46 -10.51
CA MET A 128 2.80 -13.93 -11.80
C MET A 128 3.88 -14.99 -11.62
N ASN A 129 4.47 -15.11 -10.43
CA ASN A 129 5.58 -16.04 -10.21
C ASN A 129 5.17 -17.51 -10.26
N HIS A 130 4.00 -17.84 -9.74
CA HIS A 130 3.53 -19.22 -9.57
C HIS A 130 2.02 -19.34 -9.64
N THR A 131 1.53 -20.57 -9.78
CA THR A 131 0.10 -20.90 -9.66
C THR A 131 -0.13 -21.86 -8.49
N SER A 132 -1.40 -22.17 -8.19
CA SER A 132 -1.72 -23.35 -7.37
C SER A 132 -1.34 -24.64 -8.10
N SER A 133 -0.93 -25.67 -7.35
CA SER A 133 -0.83 -27.03 -7.88
C SER A 133 -2.18 -27.59 -8.39
N LYS A 134 -3.29 -26.89 -8.11
CA LYS A 134 -4.65 -27.18 -8.57
C LYS A 134 -5.07 -26.35 -9.78
N HIS A 135 -4.19 -25.46 -10.26
CA HIS A 135 -4.46 -24.73 -11.48
C HIS A 135 -4.62 -25.67 -12.67
N PRO A 136 -5.60 -25.46 -13.57
CA PRO A 136 -5.83 -26.33 -14.73
C PRO A 136 -4.59 -26.53 -15.60
N TRP A 137 -3.75 -25.51 -15.77
CA TRP A 137 -2.50 -25.59 -16.53
C TRP A 137 -1.54 -26.61 -15.93
N PHE A 138 -1.30 -26.53 -14.60
CA PHE A 138 -0.38 -27.45 -13.92
C PHE A 138 -0.89 -28.89 -13.92
N ILE A 139 -2.20 -29.08 -13.69
CA ILE A 139 -2.84 -30.40 -13.72
C ILE A 139 -2.66 -31.02 -15.10
N ALA A 140 -2.94 -30.29 -16.19
CA ALA A 140 -2.80 -30.78 -17.55
C ALA A 140 -1.34 -31.15 -17.89
N ALA A 141 -0.37 -30.31 -17.51
CA ALA A 141 1.05 -30.58 -17.65
C ALA A 141 1.46 -31.87 -16.90
N CYS A 142 1.07 -32.00 -15.64
CA CYS A 142 1.36 -33.18 -14.83
C CYS A 142 0.72 -34.46 -15.39
N ASP A 143 -0.51 -34.39 -15.88
CA ASP A 143 -1.21 -35.56 -16.46
C ASP A 143 -0.54 -36.01 -17.76
N TYR A 144 -0.09 -35.08 -18.60
CA TYR A 144 0.70 -35.37 -19.77
C TYR A 144 2.04 -36.05 -19.39
N LEU A 145 2.80 -35.48 -18.44
CA LEU A 145 4.07 -36.04 -18.00
C LEU A 145 3.95 -37.46 -17.38
N LYS A 146 2.81 -37.79 -16.78
CA LYS A 146 2.50 -39.16 -16.30
C LYS A 146 2.21 -40.14 -17.43
N SER A 147 1.74 -39.66 -18.57
CA SER A 147 1.40 -40.50 -19.72
C SER A 147 2.60 -40.88 -20.58
N LEU A 148 3.74 -40.17 -20.43
CA LEU A 148 4.95 -40.41 -21.19
C LEU A 148 5.60 -41.76 -20.81
N GLU A 149 6.04 -42.52 -21.81
CA GLU A 149 6.88 -43.69 -21.61
C GLU A 149 8.31 -43.27 -21.22
N ALA A 150 9.09 -44.16 -20.62
CA ALA A 150 10.39 -43.82 -20.01
C ALA A 150 11.39 -43.16 -20.98
N ASP A 151 11.35 -43.51 -22.27
CA ASP A 151 12.25 -42.99 -23.31
C ASP A 151 11.59 -41.86 -24.16
N GLU A 152 10.38 -41.45 -23.82
CA GLU A 152 9.65 -40.44 -24.54
C GLU A 152 10.09 -39.02 -24.10
N GLU A 153 10.24 -38.14 -25.08
CA GLU A 153 10.58 -36.72 -24.83
C GLU A 153 9.31 -35.90 -24.76
N ILE A 154 9.38 -34.76 -24.04
CA ILE A 154 8.28 -33.80 -23.97
C ILE A 154 8.02 -33.22 -25.36
N ASP A 155 6.75 -33.28 -25.81
CA ASP A 155 6.28 -32.61 -27.02
C ASP A 155 5.28 -31.49 -26.64
N ILE A 156 5.75 -30.21 -26.73
CA ILE A 156 4.94 -29.02 -26.46
C ILE A 156 3.72 -28.94 -27.38
N ALA A 157 3.78 -29.52 -28.61
CA ALA A 157 2.64 -29.54 -29.53
C ALA A 157 1.50 -30.43 -29.04
N GLU A 158 1.80 -31.49 -28.27
CA GLU A 158 0.79 -32.35 -27.65
C GLU A 158 0.20 -31.78 -26.38
N CYS A 159 1.05 -31.12 -25.56
CA CYS A 159 0.62 -30.44 -24.34
C CYS A 159 1.34 -29.10 -24.18
N PRO A 160 0.76 -27.98 -24.60
CA PRO A 160 1.37 -26.66 -24.45
C PRO A 160 1.70 -26.27 -23.00
N TYR A 161 0.94 -26.78 -22.05
CA TYR A 161 1.10 -26.46 -20.63
C TYR A 161 2.41 -26.97 -20.01
N VAL A 162 3.14 -27.88 -20.64
CA VAL A 162 4.48 -28.25 -20.15
C VAL A 162 5.52 -27.18 -20.37
N ASP A 163 5.26 -26.19 -21.22
CA ASP A 163 6.09 -25.00 -21.41
C ASP A 163 5.79 -23.89 -20.39
N TYR A 164 4.67 -24.03 -19.66
CA TYR A 164 4.25 -23.03 -18.68
C TYR A 164 5.00 -23.12 -17.35
N TYR A 165 5.69 -24.24 -17.11
CA TYR A 165 6.39 -24.51 -15.86
C TYR A 165 7.78 -25.06 -16.14
N HIS A 166 8.66 -24.99 -15.14
CA HIS A 166 9.99 -25.60 -15.22
C HIS A 166 9.92 -27.08 -14.84
N PHE A 167 10.21 -27.97 -15.79
CA PHE A 167 10.26 -29.43 -15.57
C PHE A 167 11.65 -30.00 -15.87
N SER A 168 12.10 -30.97 -15.06
CA SER A 168 13.37 -31.69 -15.24
C SER A 168 13.26 -33.15 -14.84
N LYS A 169 14.02 -34.04 -15.49
CA LYS A 169 14.19 -35.44 -15.03
C LYS A 169 15.12 -35.56 -13.81
N GLU A 170 15.79 -34.48 -13.42
CA GLU A 170 16.66 -34.41 -12.25
C GLU A 170 16.12 -33.42 -11.22
N GLN A 171 16.23 -33.77 -9.93
CA GLN A 171 15.98 -32.82 -8.85
C GLN A 171 17.17 -31.86 -8.73
N LEU A 172 17.05 -30.64 -9.26
CA LEU A 172 18.16 -29.70 -9.37
C LEU A 172 18.59 -29.09 -8.01
N ASN A 173 17.61 -28.86 -7.12
CA ASN A 173 17.82 -28.36 -5.77
C ASN A 173 16.64 -28.71 -4.84
N ASN A 174 16.59 -28.15 -3.64
CA ASN A 174 15.54 -28.44 -2.63
C ASN A 174 14.16 -27.83 -2.98
N SER A 175 14.10 -26.89 -3.94
CA SER A 175 12.86 -26.31 -4.41
C SER A 175 12.24 -27.08 -5.59
N TRP A 176 12.83 -28.24 -5.95
CA TRP A 176 12.31 -29.10 -7.01
C TRP A 176 11.60 -30.31 -6.40
N TYR A 177 10.34 -30.48 -6.75
CA TYR A 177 9.46 -31.52 -6.20
C TYR A 177 9.05 -32.50 -7.31
N ARG A 178 8.95 -33.78 -6.94
CA ARG A 178 8.60 -34.83 -7.90
C ARG A 178 7.14 -34.73 -8.32
N VAL A 179 6.87 -34.78 -9.62
CA VAL A 179 5.52 -34.97 -10.16
C VAL A 179 5.04 -36.40 -9.78
N PRO A 180 3.96 -36.53 -8.97
CA PRO A 180 3.51 -37.85 -8.54
C PRO A 180 3.15 -38.76 -9.71
N GLY A 181 3.80 -39.90 -9.78
CA GLY A 181 3.56 -40.89 -10.87
C GLY A 181 4.35 -40.64 -12.17
N SER A 182 5.30 -39.72 -12.18
CA SER A 182 6.20 -39.43 -13.28
C SER A 182 7.66 -39.46 -12.84
N ASP A 183 8.60 -39.48 -13.77
CA ASP A 183 10.04 -39.31 -13.50
C ASP A 183 10.50 -37.86 -13.52
N TYR A 184 9.58 -36.92 -13.75
CA TYR A 184 9.87 -35.51 -13.78
C TYR A 184 9.72 -34.84 -12.42
N TYR A 185 10.45 -33.76 -12.23
CA TYR A 185 10.37 -32.81 -11.11
C TYR A 185 9.94 -31.44 -11.66
N TYR A 186 9.29 -30.65 -10.83
CA TYR A 186 8.92 -29.25 -11.12
C TYR A 186 9.51 -28.32 -10.07
N GLU A 187 9.75 -27.08 -10.44
CA GLU A 187 10.21 -26.03 -9.54
C GLU A 187 9.05 -25.42 -8.76
N ALA A 188 9.28 -25.12 -7.46
CA ALA A 188 8.35 -24.42 -6.61
C ALA A 188 9.14 -23.81 -5.43
N VAL A 189 9.60 -22.57 -5.59
CA VAL A 189 10.51 -21.92 -4.64
C VAL A 189 9.85 -21.69 -3.28
N PHE A 190 8.58 -21.28 -3.26
CA PHE A 190 7.87 -20.97 -2.03
C PHE A 190 7.32 -22.20 -1.32
N TRP A 191 6.62 -23.06 -2.06
CA TRP A 191 5.99 -24.26 -1.50
C TRP A 191 5.60 -25.24 -2.60
N SER A 192 5.66 -26.56 -2.31
CA SER A 192 5.31 -27.61 -3.28
C SER A 192 3.92 -27.49 -3.93
N GLU A 193 2.98 -26.79 -3.28
CA GLU A 193 1.66 -26.52 -3.86
C GLU A 193 1.60 -25.21 -4.68
N MET A 194 2.75 -24.54 -4.87
CA MET A 194 2.91 -23.31 -5.65
C MET A 194 3.98 -23.50 -6.73
N PRO A 195 3.70 -24.27 -7.81
CA PRO A 195 4.66 -24.47 -8.90
C PRO A 195 4.97 -23.17 -9.63
N ASP A 196 6.26 -22.89 -9.84
CA ASP A 196 6.75 -21.68 -10.48
C ASP A 196 6.49 -21.71 -11.99
N LEU A 197 6.03 -20.57 -12.52
CA LEU A 197 5.76 -20.37 -13.93
C LEU A 197 7.05 -20.06 -14.70
N ASN A 198 7.13 -20.57 -15.92
CA ASN A 198 8.17 -20.23 -16.87
C ASN A 198 7.85 -18.90 -17.57
N LEU A 199 8.29 -17.79 -17.01
CA LEU A 199 8.03 -16.46 -17.57
C LEU A 199 8.87 -16.16 -18.84
N SER A 200 9.75 -17.07 -19.27
CA SER A 200 10.38 -17.01 -20.58
C SER A 200 9.47 -17.55 -21.69
N SER A 201 8.41 -18.30 -21.34
CA SER A 201 7.43 -18.81 -22.31
C SER A 201 6.56 -17.69 -22.88
N GLU A 202 6.57 -17.54 -24.20
CA GLU A 202 5.72 -16.59 -24.89
C GLU A 202 4.22 -16.87 -24.66
N SER A 203 3.85 -18.13 -24.49
CA SER A 203 2.47 -18.51 -24.19
C SER A 203 2.04 -18.04 -22.80
N VAL A 204 2.91 -18.13 -21.80
CA VAL A 204 2.65 -17.62 -20.45
C VAL A 204 2.51 -16.09 -20.47
N LYS A 205 3.39 -15.38 -21.20
CA LYS A 205 3.27 -13.94 -21.36
C LYS A 205 1.91 -13.54 -21.95
N GLN A 206 1.45 -14.22 -23.00
CA GLN A 206 0.15 -13.96 -23.64
C GLN A 206 -1.05 -14.26 -22.72
N GLU A 207 -0.94 -15.29 -21.86
CA GLU A 207 -1.97 -15.54 -20.84
C GLU A 207 -2.06 -14.35 -19.87
N PHE A 208 -0.92 -13.84 -19.34
CA PHE A 208 -0.94 -12.70 -18.44
C PHE A 208 -1.38 -11.39 -19.10
N GLU A 209 -1.07 -11.19 -20.38
CA GLU A 209 -1.64 -10.08 -21.17
C GLU A 209 -3.17 -10.19 -21.24
N SER A 210 -3.68 -11.39 -21.46
CA SER A 210 -5.15 -11.65 -21.51
C SER A 210 -5.80 -11.44 -20.13
N ILE A 211 -5.14 -11.85 -19.05
CA ILE A 211 -5.57 -11.62 -17.67
C ILE A 211 -5.57 -10.12 -17.36
N ALA A 212 -4.53 -9.38 -17.75
CA ALA A 212 -4.47 -7.94 -17.57
C ALA A 212 -5.62 -7.24 -18.33
N ALA A 213 -5.84 -7.59 -19.59
CA ALA A 213 -6.95 -7.03 -20.37
C ALA A 213 -8.31 -7.31 -19.71
N PHE A 214 -8.53 -8.51 -19.18
CA PHE A 214 -9.77 -8.88 -18.48
C PHE A 214 -10.06 -7.95 -17.29
N TRP A 215 -9.05 -7.67 -16.44
CA TRP A 215 -9.22 -6.83 -15.26
C TRP A 215 -9.27 -5.34 -15.60
N ILE A 216 -8.48 -4.89 -16.58
CA ILE A 216 -8.49 -3.50 -17.05
C ILE A 216 -9.83 -3.15 -17.70
N ASP A 217 -10.41 -4.06 -18.50
CA ASP A 217 -11.75 -3.88 -19.11
C ASP A 217 -12.86 -3.78 -18.06
N ARG A 218 -12.68 -4.40 -16.87
CA ARG A 218 -13.58 -4.26 -15.73
C ARG A 218 -13.39 -2.97 -14.95
N GLY A 219 -12.28 -2.27 -15.16
CA GLY A 219 -12.01 -0.96 -14.54
C GLY A 219 -10.99 -0.96 -13.42
N ILE A 220 -10.24 -2.04 -13.21
CA ILE A 220 -9.13 -2.04 -12.25
C ILE A 220 -8.11 -0.97 -12.63
N ASP A 221 -7.57 -0.27 -11.63
CA ASP A 221 -6.67 0.86 -11.81
C ASP A 221 -5.18 0.46 -11.79
N GLY A 222 -4.88 -0.76 -11.37
CA GLY A 222 -3.50 -1.20 -11.28
C GLY A 222 -3.33 -2.58 -10.69
N PHE A 223 -2.06 -3.02 -10.64
CA PHE A 223 -1.65 -4.25 -9.99
C PHE A 223 -0.56 -4.03 -8.95
N ARG A 224 -0.63 -4.79 -7.87
CA ARG A 224 0.54 -5.10 -7.05
C ARG A 224 1.14 -6.40 -7.56
N MET A 225 2.39 -6.34 -7.98
CA MET A 225 3.11 -7.50 -8.51
C MET A 225 3.77 -8.26 -7.38
N ASP A 226 3.32 -9.50 -7.17
CA ASP A 226 3.86 -10.40 -6.15
C ASP A 226 5.24 -10.93 -6.55
N ALA A 227 6.13 -11.03 -5.57
CA ALA A 227 7.37 -11.81 -5.62
C ALA A 227 8.25 -11.58 -6.86
N THR A 228 8.37 -10.35 -7.36
CA THR A 228 9.06 -10.05 -8.63
C THR A 228 10.55 -10.42 -8.64
N MET A 229 11.19 -10.56 -7.49
CA MET A 229 12.57 -11.04 -7.40
C MET A 229 12.73 -12.53 -7.72
N HIS A 230 11.64 -13.27 -7.73
CA HIS A 230 11.61 -14.73 -7.90
C HIS A 230 11.14 -15.17 -9.30
N PHE A 231 10.90 -14.23 -10.21
CA PHE A 231 10.56 -14.54 -11.60
C PHE A 231 11.64 -15.39 -12.29
N GLU A 232 12.91 -15.07 -12.02
CA GLU A 232 14.07 -15.92 -12.24
C GLU A 232 15.07 -15.62 -11.12
N GLU A 233 15.40 -16.64 -10.32
CA GLU A 233 16.25 -16.50 -9.14
C GLU A 233 17.64 -15.96 -9.48
N GLY A 234 17.93 -14.74 -9.00
CA GLY A 234 19.23 -14.11 -9.15
C GLY A 234 19.47 -13.43 -10.51
N ASP A 235 18.49 -13.40 -11.41
CA ASP A 235 18.58 -12.69 -12.69
C ASP A 235 17.72 -11.41 -12.68
N THR A 236 18.26 -10.33 -12.11
CA THR A 236 17.61 -9.02 -12.08
C THR A 236 17.29 -8.48 -13.47
N ALA A 237 18.15 -8.75 -14.47
CA ALA A 237 17.93 -8.26 -15.82
C ALA A 237 16.71 -8.91 -16.46
N PHE A 238 16.57 -10.23 -16.32
CA PHE A 238 15.38 -10.95 -16.78
C PHE A 238 14.12 -10.46 -16.05
N ASN A 239 14.17 -10.36 -14.72
CA ASN A 239 13.03 -9.94 -13.91
C ASN A 239 12.54 -8.54 -14.30
N THR A 240 13.45 -7.58 -14.51
CA THR A 240 13.10 -6.22 -14.94
C THR A 240 12.59 -6.18 -16.38
N GLU A 241 13.08 -7.04 -17.28
CA GLU A 241 12.55 -7.17 -18.65
C GLU A 241 11.09 -7.67 -18.63
N VAL A 242 10.80 -8.74 -17.87
CA VAL A 242 9.43 -9.26 -17.73
C VAL A 242 8.48 -8.20 -17.15
N MET A 243 8.92 -7.48 -16.11
CA MET A 243 8.13 -6.41 -15.50
C MET A 243 7.86 -5.29 -16.50
N ASN A 244 8.86 -4.88 -17.27
CA ASN A 244 8.74 -3.83 -18.27
C ASN A 244 7.75 -4.21 -19.38
N ASP A 245 7.93 -5.38 -20.00
CA ASP A 245 7.07 -5.87 -21.07
C ASP A 245 5.61 -5.91 -20.62
N PHE A 246 5.37 -6.42 -19.43
CA PHE A 246 4.02 -6.52 -18.87
C PHE A 246 3.42 -5.14 -18.54
N TYR A 247 4.22 -4.22 -17.97
CA TYR A 247 3.78 -2.85 -17.68
C TYR A 247 3.47 -2.07 -18.96
N GLU A 248 4.33 -2.15 -20.00
CA GLU A 248 4.08 -1.53 -21.30
C GLU A 248 2.78 -2.03 -21.92
N TYR A 249 2.48 -3.31 -21.81
CA TYR A 249 1.19 -3.86 -22.26
C TYR A 249 0.02 -3.23 -21.49
N CYS A 250 0.08 -3.20 -20.16
CA CYS A 250 -0.98 -2.61 -19.32
C CYS A 250 -1.24 -1.14 -19.66
N VAL A 251 -0.18 -0.31 -19.78
CA VAL A 251 -0.35 1.12 -20.12
C VAL A 251 -0.80 1.34 -21.55
N SER A 252 -0.56 0.40 -22.46
CA SER A 252 -1.11 0.44 -23.81
C SER A 252 -2.64 0.34 -23.82
N LEU A 253 -3.23 -0.34 -22.82
CA LEU A 253 -4.67 -0.47 -22.63
C LEU A 253 -5.25 0.68 -21.78
N LYS A 254 -4.54 1.07 -20.71
CA LYS A 254 -4.93 2.12 -19.77
C LYS A 254 -3.72 3.00 -19.46
N PRO A 255 -3.56 4.18 -20.08
CA PRO A 255 -2.37 5.03 -19.97
C PRO A 255 -2.04 5.51 -18.56
N ASP A 256 -3.00 5.56 -17.64
CA ASP A 256 -2.86 5.92 -16.24
C ASP A 256 -2.82 4.69 -15.30
N PHE A 257 -2.51 3.51 -15.86
CA PHE A 257 -2.40 2.28 -15.08
C PHE A 257 -1.27 2.36 -14.07
N TYR A 258 -1.55 2.01 -12.81
CA TYR A 258 -0.56 2.00 -11.75
C TYR A 258 -0.05 0.59 -11.46
N MET A 259 1.25 0.44 -11.34
CA MET A 259 1.88 -0.82 -10.95
C MET A 259 2.87 -0.58 -9.82
N VAL A 260 2.76 -1.39 -8.77
CA VAL A 260 3.72 -1.42 -7.66
C VAL A 260 4.24 -2.84 -7.49
N SER A 261 5.55 -3.01 -7.40
CA SER A 261 6.19 -4.32 -7.36
C SER A 261 6.82 -4.62 -6.02
N GLU A 262 6.72 -5.89 -5.61
CA GLU A 262 7.40 -6.38 -4.43
C GLU A 262 8.84 -6.78 -4.76
N VAL A 263 9.76 -5.96 -4.28
CA VAL A 263 11.21 -6.21 -4.32
C VAL A 263 11.72 -6.19 -2.88
N TRP A 264 11.66 -7.34 -2.20
CA TRP A 264 12.06 -7.45 -0.79
C TRP A 264 13.58 -7.45 -0.63
N ALA A 265 14.17 -6.28 -0.73
CA ALA A 265 15.61 -6.12 -0.76
C ALA A 265 16.07 -4.82 -0.08
N ASN A 266 17.39 -4.61 -0.08
CA ASN A 266 17.97 -3.33 0.31
C ASN A 266 17.77 -2.26 -0.80
N ARG A 267 18.00 -0.99 -0.44
CA ARG A 267 17.83 0.17 -1.31
C ARG A 267 18.49 0.03 -2.69
N ASP A 268 19.72 -0.42 -2.71
CA ASP A 268 20.50 -0.47 -3.96
C ASP A 268 19.93 -1.54 -4.91
N THR A 269 19.52 -2.68 -4.39
CA THR A 269 18.82 -3.73 -5.17
C THR A 269 17.45 -3.24 -5.64
N ILE A 270 16.66 -2.55 -4.78
CA ILE A 270 15.39 -1.96 -5.20
C ILE A 270 15.62 -0.96 -6.35
N ALA A 271 16.69 -0.16 -6.29
CA ALA A 271 17.05 0.78 -7.35
C ALA A 271 17.30 0.08 -8.69
N ASP A 272 17.91 -1.11 -8.69
CA ASP A 272 18.15 -1.86 -9.93
C ASP A 272 16.82 -2.29 -10.60
N TYR A 273 15.75 -2.52 -9.83
CA TYR A 273 14.43 -2.85 -10.37
C TYR A 273 13.70 -1.65 -11.01
N TYR A 274 14.07 -0.42 -10.65
CA TYR A 274 13.59 0.77 -11.36
C TYR A 274 14.18 0.93 -12.78
N LEU A 275 15.04 0.00 -13.24
CA LEU A 275 15.42 -0.12 -14.65
C LEU A 275 14.27 -0.61 -15.53
N SER A 276 13.26 -1.24 -14.96
CA SER A 276 11.95 -1.42 -15.61
C SER A 276 11.21 -0.07 -15.62
N ASP A 277 10.33 0.14 -16.57
CA ASP A 277 9.48 1.35 -16.61
C ASP A 277 8.32 1.30 -15.59
N THR A 278 8.27 0.25 -14.75
CA THR A 278 7.32 0.14 -13.63
C THR A 278 7.49 1.32 -12.68
N PRO A 279 6.42 2.07 -12.38
CA PRO A 279 6.54 3.34 -11.67
C PRO A 279 6.94 3.19 -10.20
N SER A 280 6.56 2.08 -9.53
CA SER A 280 6.73 1.96 -8.08
C SER A 280 7.28 0.61 -7.66
N MET A 281 8.16 0.67 -6.66
CA MET A 281 8.64 -0.47 -5.86
C MET A 281 8.34 -0.21 -4.40
N PHE A 282 7.93 -1.24 -3.64
CA PHE A 282 7.81 -1.12 -2.18
C PHE A 282 9.16 -0.82 -1.54
N ASP A 283 9.22 0.23 -0.72
CA ASP A 283 10.46 0.67 -0.07
C ASP A 283 10.77 -0.13 1.20
N PHE A 284 11.24 -1.36 1.01
CA PHE A 284 11.68 -2.22 2.10
C PHE A 284 12.88 -1.66 2.86
N SER A 285 13.62 -0.72 2.28
CA SER A 285 14.78 -0.12 2.93
C SER A 285 14.42 0.78 4.13
N MET A 286 13.20 1.34 4.13
CA MET A 286 12.68 2.21 5.18
C MET A 286 11.74 1.48 6.15
N SER A 287 11.25 0.27 5.78
CA SER A 287 10.18 -0.47 6.45
C SER A 287 10.67 -1.57 7.39
N GLY A 288 9.71 -2.19 8.12
CA GLY A 288 9.93 -3.30 9.05
C GLY A 288 10.52 -2.88 10.38
N ALA A 289 10.66 -3.87 11.28
CA ALA A 289 11.10 -3.65 12.67
C ALA A 289 12.51 -3.02 12.80
N GLU A 290 13.36 -3.21 11.79
CA GLU A 290 14.72 -2.67 11.70
C GLU A 290 14.81 -1.53 10.67
N GLY A 291 13.68 -1.08 10.11
CA GLY A 291 13.63 0.04 9.17
C GLY A 291 13.83 1.40 9.84
N GLU A 292 14.15 2.40 9.04
CA GLU A 292 14.49 3.73 9.56
C GLU A 292 13.28 4.44 10.19
N ILE A 293 12.06 4.19 9.71
CA ILE A 293 10.83 4.73 10.30
C ILE A 293 10.71 4.26 11.76
N ILE A 294 10.82 2.95 12.00
CA ILE A 294 10.73 2.37 13.35
C ILE A 294 11.90 2.81 14.24
N LYS A 295 13.12 2.89 13.70
CA LYS A 295 14.29 3.38 14.44
C LYS A 295 14.12 4.83 14.90
N ALA A 296 13.64 5.70 14.01
CA ALA A 296 13.39 7.09 14.33
C ALA A 296 12.28 7.25 15.37
N ALA A 297 11.17 6.50 15.23
CA ALA A 297 10.07 6.52 16.17
C ALA A 297 10.48 6.09 17.59
N ARG A 298 11.39 5.10 17.70
CA ARG A 298 11.96 4.63 18.99
C ARG A 298 13.03 5.55 19.57
N GLY A 299 13.47 6.59 18.85
CA GLY A 299 14.62 7.40 19.24
C GLY A 299 15.99 6.71 19.05
N ASN A 300 16.04 5.59 18.29
CA ASN A 300 17.28 4.90 17.93
C ASN A 300 17.99 5.51 16.69
N SER A 301 17.30 6.37 15.97
CA SER A 301 17.79 7.21 14.88
C SER A 301 17.30 8.62 15.10
N ASN A 302 18.18 9.62 15.00
CA ASN A 302 17.77 11.00 15.17
C ASN A 302 17.18 11.60 13.88
N ALA A 303 16.58 12.78 13.97
CA ALA A 303 15.89 13.42 12.85
C ALA A 303 16.82 13.70 11.67
N GLU A 304 18.07 14.14 11.93
CA GLU A 304 19.07 14.38 10.88
C GLU A 304 19.40 13.11 10.11
N SER A 305 19.61 11.99 10.83
CA SER A 305 19.89 10.69 10.22
C SER A 305 18.70 10.21 9.37
N PHE A 306 17.48 10.36 9.90
CA PHE A 306 16.25 9.97 9.17
C PHE A 306 16.12 10.74 7.86
N VAL A 307 16.18 12.08 7.88
CA VAL A 307 16.00 12.90 6.67
C VAL A 307 17.15 12.73 5.68
N THR A 308 18.37 12.47 6.16
CA THR A 308 19.52 12.18 5.30
C THR A 308 19.32 10.89 4.52
N LYS A 309 18.90 9.81 5.21
CA LYS A 309 18.61 8.53 4.55
C LYS A 309 17.44 8.63 3.59
N LEU A 310 16.38 9.37 3.98
CA LEU A 310 15.25 9.63 3.10
C LEU A 310 15.71 10.32 1.79
N LYS A 311 16.51 11.38 1.91
CA LYS A 311 17.07 12.07 0.74
C LYS A 311 17.98 11.17 -0.10
N GLU A 312 18.85 10.39 0.52
CA GLU A 312 19.73 9.44 -0.19
C GLU A 312 18.92 8.40 -0.96
N THR A 313 17.82 7.91 -0.39
CA THR A 313 16.92 6.95 -1.04
C THR A 313 16.25 7.58 -2.25
N GLU A 314 15.67 8.78 -2.11
CA GLU A 314 15.07 9.51 -3.23
C GLU A 314 16.08 9.80 -4.35
N GLU A 315 17.31 10.20 -4.01
CA GLU A 315 18.37 10.44 -4.99
C GLU A 315 18.84 9.16 -5.67
N THR A 316 18.86 8.03 -4.95
CA THR A 316 19.29 6.73 -5.50
C THR A 316 18.27 6.24 -6.52
N TYR A 317 16.99 6.24 -6.21
CA TYR A 317 15.93 5.80 -7.13
C TYR A 317 15.82 6.72 -8.34
N ARG A 318 15.85 8.05 -8.13
CA ARG A 318 15.76 9.03 -9.22
C ARG A 318 16.93 8.96 -10.22
N LYS A 319 18.11 8.54 -9.80
CA LYS A 319 19.25 8.33 -10.73
C LYS A 319 18.99 7.23 -11.74
N VAL A 320 18.16 6.24 -11.37
CA VAL A 320 17.83 5.10 -12.22
C VAL A 320 16.58 5.43 -13.06
N ASN A 321 15.54 5.96 -12.43
CA ASN A 321 14.30 6.36 -13.10
C ASN A 321 13.85 7.74 -12.58
N GLU A 322 13.84 8.75 -13.45
CA GLU A 322 13.43 10.12 -13.07
C GLU A 322 11.95 10.19 -12.65
N ASP A 323 11.10 9.32 -13.22
CA ASP A 323 9.65 9.29 -13.04
C ASP A 323 9.21 8.29 -11.95
N TYR A 324 10.15 7.74 -11.17
CA TYR A 324 9.82 6.81 -10.11
C TYR A 324 8.84 7.41 -9.09
N ILE A 325 7.94 6.59 -8.58
CA ILE A 325 7.05 6.92 -7.47
C ILE A 325 7.40 5.99 -6.32
N ASN A 326 7.98 6.52 -5.24
CA ASN A 326 8.27 5.69 -4.07
C ASN A 326 6.99 5.10 -3.48
N ALA A 327 7.02 3.84 -3.04
CA ALA A 327 5.91 3.19 -2.32
C ALA A 327 6.34 2.86 -0.88
N PRO A 328 6.44 3.90 0.01
CA PRO A 328 6.83 3.67 1.39
C PRO A 328 5.71 3.02 2.20
N PHE A 329 6.09 2.19 3.17
CA PHE A 329 5.19 1.56 4.12
C PHE A 329 5.94 1.27 5.43
N ILE A 330 5.25 0.94 6.53
CA ILE A 330 5.91 0.54 7.76
C ILE A 330 5.92 -0.98 7.87
N THR A 331 4.75 -1.60 7.78
CA THR A 331 4.59 -3.06 7.77
C THR A 331 3.51 -3.47 6.78
N ASN A 332 3.48 -4.76 6.41
CA ASN A 332 2.49 -5.35 5.55
C ASN A 332 1.98 -6.69 6.12
N HIS A 333 1.20 -7.41 5.33
CA HIS A 333 0.60 -8.69 5.69
C HIS A 333 1.62 -9.83 5.96
N ASP A 334 2.89 -9.68 5.55
CA ASP A 334 3.97 -10.67 5.76
C ASP A 334 4.89 -10.30 6.92
N MET A 335 4.68 -9.13 7.53
CA MET A 335 5.49 -8.63 8.65
C MET A 335 4.73 -8.63 9.97
N SER A 336 5.48 -8.61 11.08
CA SER A 336 4.90 -8.27 12.38
C SER A 336 4.42 -6.82 12.36
N ARG A 337 3.21 -6.58 12.86
CA ARG A 337 2.58 -5.25 12.85
C ARG A 337 3.38 -4.20 13.60
N VAL A 338 3.23 -2.94 13.24
CA VAL A 338 3.88 -1.75 13.85
C VAL A 338 3.78 -1.75 15.37
N CYS A 339 2.61 -2.04 15.90
CA CYS A 339 2.36 -2.10 17.34
C CYS A 339 3.31 -3.09 18.07
N ASN A 340 3.59 -4.24 17.44
CA ASN A 340 4.57 -5.19 17.99
C ASN A 340 5.99 -4.65 17.91
N ALA A 341 6.36 -4.07 16.76
CA ALA A 341 7.67 -3.48 16.57
C ALA A 341 7.96 -2.38 17.59
N LEU A 342 6.95 -1.60 17.98
CA LEU A 342 7.05 -0.48 18.93
C LEU A 342 6.60 -0.83 20.35
N ASN A 343 6.51 -2.12 20.70
CA ASN A 343 6.17 -2.60 22.05
C ASN A 343 4.86 -2.00 22.62
N SER A 344 3.89 -1.71 21.76
CA SER A 344 2.62 -1.06 22.11
C SER A 344 2.80 0.32 22.76
N ASN A 345 3.86 1.04 22.43
CA ASN A 345 3.99 2.44 22.81
C ASN A 345 3.17 3.30 21.85
N GLU A 346 2.12 3.93 22.35
CA GLU A 346 1.15 4.69 21.56
C GLU A 346 1.81 5.87 20.85
N ASP A 347 2.64 6.63 21.55
CA ASP A 347 3.32 7.80 20.99
C ASP A 347 4.29 7.42 19.87
N ASP A 348 5.02 6.30 20.05
CA ASP A 348 5.91 5.78 19.00
C ASP A 348 5.12 5.32 17.77
N ILE A 349 3.95 4.68 17.95
CA ILE A 349 3.09 4.22 16.85
C ILE A 349 2.54 5.43 16.07
N LYS A 350 2.01 6.43 16.77
CA LYS A 350 1.56 7.69 16.16
C LYS A 350 2.70 8.33 15.38
N PHE A 351 3.85 8.50 16.00
CA PHE A 351 4.99 9.17 15.38
C PHE A 351 5.51 8.40 14.15
N ALA A 352 5.56 7.06 14.19
CA ALA A 352 5.92 6.23 13.03
C ALA A 352 4.96 6.48 11.84
N GLY A 353 3.64 6.49 12.10
CA GLY A 353 2.64 6.84 11.08
C GLY A 353 2.84 8.24 10.52
N GLY A 354 3.14 9.23 11.37
CA GLY A 354 3.46 10.59 10.95
C GLY A 354 4.70 10.65 10.05
N LEU A 355 5.77 9.93 10.42
CA LEU A 355 6.99 9.84 9.61
C LEU A 355 6.67 9.25 8.22
N LEU A 356 5.97 8.11 8.15
CA LEU A 356 5.53 7.51 6.89
C LEU A 356 4.79 8.52 6.02
N LEU A 357 3.77 9.17 6.58
CA LEU A 357 2.86 10.05 5.84
C LEU A 357 3.47 11.42 5.48
N SER A 358 4.67 11.73 5.99
CA SER A 358 5.47 12.89 5.58
C SER A 358 6.48 12.59 4.46
N MET A 359 6.63 11.31 4.07
CA MET A 359 7.54 10.90 2.98
C MET A 359 6.97 11.19 1.60
N GLY A 360 7.81 11.26 0.57
CA GLY A 360 7.41 11.35 -0.84
C GLY A 360 6.84 10.03 -1.38
N GLY A 361 6.17 10.09 -2.52
CA GLY A 361 5.60 8.91 -3.19
C GLY A 361 4.18 8.57 -2.77
N SER A 362 3.80 7.31 -2.88
CA SER A 362 2.47 6.76 -2.59
C SER A 362 2.58 5.80 -1.39
N PRO A 363 2.30 6.26 -0.15
CA PRO A 363 2.40 5.42 1.04
C PRO A 363 1.32 4.35 1.06
N PHE A 364 1.66 3.19 1.63
CA PHE A 364 0.76 2.08 1.88
C PHE A 364 0.57 1.88 3.39
N ILE A 365 -0.68 1.78 3.82
CA ILE A 365 -1.08 1.55 5.21
C ILE A 365 -1.77 0.19 5.28
N TYR A 366 -1.22 -0.74 6.05
CA TYR A 366 -1.84 -2.04 6.26
C TYR A 366 -3.05 -1.91 7.20
N TYR A 367 -4.23 -2.46 6.82
CA TYR A 367 -5.47 -2.30 7.61
C TYR A 367 -5.25 -2.58 9.10
N GLY A 368 -5.80 -1.71 9.94
CA GLY A 368 -5.67 -1.77 11.39
C GLY A 368 -4.34 -1.23 11.95
N GLU A 369 -3.41 -0.76 11.09
CA GLU A 369 -2.21 -0.04 11.53
C GLU A 369 -2.61 1.27 12.23
N GLU A 370 -3.59 1.97 11.67
CA GLU A 370 -4.22 3.18 12.20
C GLU A 370 -4.97 2.98 13.53
N LEU A 371 -5.19 1.73 13.94
CA LEU A 371 -5.77 1.38 15.24
C LEU A 371 -4.72 0.87 16.24
N GLY A 372 -3.47 0.70 15.80
CA GLY A 372 -2.45 0.07 16.61
C GLY A 372 -2.70 -1.43 16.83
N MET A 373 -3.28 -2.14 15.87
CA MET A 373 -3.54 -3.58 15.96
C MET A 373 -2.25 -4.38 16.12
N LYS A 374 -2.33 -5.46 16.90
CA LYS A 374 -1.25 -6.40 17.18
C LYS A 374 -1.30 -7.64 16.30
N SER A 375 -0.10 -8.21 16.08
CA SER A 375 0.09 -9.60 15.69
C SER A 375 0.67 -10.42 16.85
N LYS A 376 0.79 -11.76 16.71
CA LYS A 376 1.37 -12.62 17.74
C LYS A 376 2.28 -13.68 17.14
N GLY A 377 3.53 -13.68 17.58
CA GLY A 377 4.49 -14.70 17.17
C GLY A 377 4.86 -14.62 15.70
N LYS A 378 5.24 -15.78 15.12
CA LYS A 378 5.74 -15.89 13.75
C LYS A 378 4.72 -16.47 12.76
N LYS A 379 3.54 -16.88 13.23
CA LYS A 379 2.49 -17.41 12.36
C LYS A 379 1.94 -16.33 11.45
N ASP A 380 1.79 -16.64 10.18
CA ASP A 380 1.26 -15.70 9.19
C ASP A 380 -0.20 -15.35 9.47
N GLU A 381 -1.00 -16.31 9.89
CA GLU A 381 -2.39 -16.12 10.29
C GLU A 381 -2.53 -15.05 11.39
N ASN A 382 -1.56 -14.97 12.29
CA ASN A 382 -1.57 -13.99 13.38
C ASN A 382 -1.20 -12.57 12.94
N LYS A 383 -0.66 -12.38 11.74
CA LYS A 383 -0.41 -11.07 11.13
C LYS A 383 -1.67 -10.51 10.47
N ARG A 384 -2.64 -11.39 10.14
CA ARG A 384 -3.84 -11.15 9.33
C ARG A 384 -5.13 -11.28 10.14
N LEU A 385 -5.11 -10.83 11.40
CA LEU A 385 -6.25 -10.89 12.33
C LEU A 385 -7.39 -9.97 11.89
N PRO A 386 -8.63 -10.28 12.34
CA PRO A 386 -9.80 -9.46 12.03
C PRO A 386 -9.66 -8.00 12.43
N MET A 387 -10.13 -7.11 11.56
CA MET A 387 -10.20 -5.68 11.82
C MET A 387 -11.04 -5.40 13.07
N GLN A 388 -10.55 -4.48 13.92
CA GLN A 388 -11.16 -4.16 15.21
C GLN A 388 -12.19 -3.02 15.07
N TRP A 389 -13.36 -3.31 14.46
CA TRP A 389 -14.41 -2.32 14.22
C TRP A 389 -15.11 -1.86 15.50
N SER A 390 -15.50 -2.80 16.35
CA SER A 390 -16.26 -2.56 17.59
C SER A 390 -16.10 -3.73 18.56
N ASP A 391 -16.26 -3.47 19.87
CA ASP A 391 -16.35 -4.50 20.91
C ASP A 391 -17.73 -5.17 20.97
N ASP A 392 -18.71 -4.67 20.24
CA ASP A 392 -20.05 -5.23 20.25
C ASP A 392 -20.09 -6.58 19.54
N ALA A 393 -19.99 -7.64 20.34
CA ALA A 393 -20.04 -9.02 19.88
C ALA A 393 -21.43 -9.47 19.41
N SER A 394 -22.39 -8.56 19.16
CA SER A 394 -23.77 -8.90 18.77
C SER A 394 -23.91 -9.51 17.37
N GLY A 395 -22.80 -9.87 16.72
CA GLY A 395 -22.76 -10.77 15.55
C GLY A 395 -23.29 -10.21 14.24
N MET A 396 -23.72 -8.95 14.19
CA MET A 396 -24.23 -8.30 12.99
C MET A 396 -23.38 -7.11 12.52
N ASN A 397 -22.20 -6.93 13.12
CA ASN A 397 -21.38 -5.73 12.88
C ASN A 397 -20.20 -6.00 11.93
N GLY A 398 -20.27 -7.03 11.09
CA GLY A 398 -19.25 -7.34 10.10
C GLY A 398 -17.90 -7.82 10.66
N ILE A 399 -17.90 -8.33 11.92
CA ILE A 399 -16.70 -8.85 12.57
C ILE A 399 -16.37 -10.22 12.00
N CYS A 400 -15.24 -10.32 11.30
CA CYS A 400 -14.72 -11.59 10.79
C CYS A 400 -14.22 -12.49 11.91
N GLU A 401 -14.24 -13.81 11.67
CA GLU A 401 -13.60 -14.78 12.56
C GLU A 401 -12.06 -14.82 12.42
N GLY A 402 -11.55 -14.38 11.27
CA GLY A 402 -10.14 -14.46 10.89
C GLY A 402 -9.68 -15.87 10.50
N PRO A 403 -8.39 -16.03 10.11
CA PRO A 403 -7.87 -17.31 9.67
C PRO A 403 -8.01 -18.41 10.71
N LEU A 404 -8.36 -19.63 10.27
CA LEU A 404 -8.70 -20.76 11.16
C LEU A 404 -7.61 -21.09 12.18
N ASP A 405 -6.35 -21.01 11.78
CA ASP A 405 -5.19 -21.34 12.62
C ASP A 405 -4.63 -20.14 13.37
N SER A 406 -5.30 -18.97 13.32
CA SER A 406 -4.89 -17.79 14.07
C SER A 406 -5.17 -17.93 15.58
N ASP A 407 -4.34 -17.26 16.38
CA ASP A 407 -4.56 -17.12 17.82
C ASP A 407 -5.61 -16.00 18.04
N ARG A 408 -6.91 -16.34 17.97
CA ARG A 408 -8.03 -15.39 18.09
C ARG A 408 -8.09 -14.65 19.43
N ASP A 409 -7.46 -15.20 20.49
CA ASP A 409 -7.42 -14.61 21.83
C ASP A 409 -6.29 -13.57 22.03
N ILE A 410 -5.78 -12.97 20.96
CA ILE A 410 -4.77 -11.93 21.08
C ILE A 410 -5.38 -10.70 21.73
N ASN A 411 -4.91 -10.39 22.93
CA ASN A 411 -5.31 -9.19 23.65
C ASN A 411 -4.73 -7.97 22.93
N GLN A 412 -5.59 -7.20 22.26
CA GLN A 412 -5.21 -5.93 21.62
C GLN A 412 -4.86 -4.90 22.71
N SER A 413 -3.95 -3.95 22.39
CA SER A 413 -3.49 -2.95 23.36
C SER A 413 -4.35 -1.71 23.39
N PHE A 414 -5.05 -1.44 22.30
CA PHE A 414 -5.81 -0.21 22.08
C PHE A 414 -7.28 -0.53 21.84
N ASP A 415 -8.09 0.48 21.97
CA ASP A 415 -9.53 0.39 21.77
C ASP A 415 -9.88 0.12 20.28
N THR A 416 -11.10 -0.34 20.06
CA THR A 416 -11.70 -0.55 18.74
C THR A 416 -11.99 0.77 18.04
N LEU A 417 -12.22 0.74 16.72
CA LEU A 417 -12.43 1.92 15.91
C LEU A 417 -13.55 2.82 16.42
N ASP A 418 -14.70 2.25 16.78
CA ASP A 418 -15.86 3.00 17.26
C ASP A 418 -15.55 3.90 18.47
N LYS A 419 -14.62 3.47 19.33
CA LYS A 419 -14.14 4.27 20.46
C LYS A 419 -13.02 5.25 20.05
N GLN A 420 -12.10 4.81 19.20
CA GLN A 420 -11.01 5.66 18.74
C GLN A 420 -11.49 6.86 17.92
N ILE A 421 -12.59 6.75 17.18
CA ILE A 421 -13.21 7.89 16.47
C ILE A 421 -13.62 9.00 17.44
N GLU A 422 -14.12 8.65 18.63
CA GLU A 422 -14.58 9.62 19.66
C GLU A 422 -13.43 10.22 20.46
N ASP A 423 -12.26 9.61 20.45
CA ASP A 423 -11.06 10.10 21.17
C ASP A 423 -10.13 10.88 20.23
N GLU A 424 -10.16 12.22 20.33
CA GLU A 424 -9.31 13.12 19.53
C GLU A 424 -7.81 12.86 19.68
N THR A 425 -7.40 12.11 20.72
CA THR A 425 -5.99 11.78 20.98
C THR A 425 -5.61 10.38 20.49
N SER A 426 -6.55 9.60 19.95
CA SER A 426 -6.34 8.22 19.50
C SER A 426 -5.32 8.11 18.35
N ILE A 427 -4.85 6.86 18.13
CA ILE A 427 -3.99 6.54 16.98
C ILE A 427 -4.75 6.81 15.67
N TYR A 428 -6.02 6.42 15.59
CA TYR A 428 -6.89 6.66 14.43
C TYR A 428 -6.95 8.14 14.05
N ASN A 429 -7.30 9.02 15.00
CA ASN A 429 -7.41 10.44 14.71
C ASN A 429 -6.06 11.09 14.39
N TYR A 430 -4.97 10.55 14.88
CA TYR A 430 -3.62 10.99 14.48
C TYR A 430 -3.32 10.62 13.02
N TYR A 431 -3.55 9.35 12.59
CA TYR A 431 -3.37 8.93 11.20
C TYR A 431 -4.29 9.71 10.25
N ARG A 432 -5.55 9.87 10.63
CA ARG A 432 -6.51 10.67 9.88
C ARG A 432 -6.02 12.11 9.68
N LYS A 433 -5.55 12.76 10.73
CA LYS A 433 -4.98 14.11 10.64
C LYS A 433 -3.76 14.14 9.72
N ALA A 434 -2.85 13.18 9.83
CA ALA A 434 -1.65 13.11 8.99
C ALA A 434 -1.99 12.96 7.51
N LEU A 435 -2.93 12.08 7.16
CA LEU A 435 -3.43 11.89 5.80
C LEU A 435 -4.09 13.16 5.24
N HIS A 436 -4.91 13.85 6.06
CA HIS A 436 -5.55 15.10 5.65
C HIS A 436 -4.53 16.23 5.41
N ILE A 437 -3.49 16.35 6.26
CA ILE A 437 -2.39 17.31 6.02
C ILE A 437 -1.69 16.98 4.69
N ARG A 438 -1.41 15.71 4.44
CA ARG A 438 -0.76 15.26 3.20
C ARG A 438 -1.62 15.56 1.98
N ASN A 439 -2.92 15.25 2.00
CA ASN A 439 -3.85 15.52 0.91
C ASN A 439 -4.01 17.03 0.62
N ALA A 440 -3.98 17.86 1.66
CA ALA A 440 -4.03 19.32 1.51
C ALA A 440 -2.72 19.93 0.98
N ASN A 441 -1.64 19.15 0.93
CA ASN A 441 -0.32 19.61 0.50
C ASN A 441 0.34 18.60 -0.46
N PRO A 442 -0.09 18.51 -1.73
CA PRO A 442 0.39 17.52 -2.70
C PRO A 442 1.92 17.50 -2.89
N VAL A 443 2.59 18.62 -2.66
CA VAL A 443 4.05 18.73 -2.70
C VAL A 443 4.75 17.81 -1.69
N ILE A 444 4.06 17.33 -0.65
CA ILE A 444 4.61 16.27 0.24
C ILE A 444 4.81 14.98 -0.54
N ALA A 445 3.85 14.60 -1.36
CA ALA A 445 3.89 13.38 -2.17
C ALA A 445 4.84 13.51 -3.36
N ARG A 446 4.75 14.59 -4.11
CA ARG A 446 5.40 14.78 -5.41
C ARG A 446 6.75 15.48 -5.34
N GLY A 447 6.90 16.36 -4.36
CA GLY A 447 8.13 17.17 -4.21
C GLY A 447 9.34 16.33 -3.82
N THR A 448 10.50 16.84 -4.17
CA THR A 448 11.80 16.24 -3.82
C THR A 448 12.44 16.98 -2.67
N ILE A 449 13.23 16.30 -1.85
CA ILE A 449 14.04 16.96 -0.82
C ILE A 449 15.23 17.64 -1.50
N ASP A 450 15.14 18.94 -1.72
CA ASP A 450 16.22 19.71 -2.32
C ASP A 450 17.19 20.30 -1.27
N THR A 451 16.71 20.60 -0.07
CA THR A 451 17.52 21.19 0.98
C THR A 451 17.26 20.52 2.33
N ILE A 452 18.34 20.13 3.02
CA ILE A 452 18.36 19.85 4.46
C ILE A 452 19.07 21.04 5.09
N TYR A 453 18.39 21.75 6.00
CA TYR A 453 18.97 22.91 6.68
C TYR A 453 19.84 22.46 7.84
N ASP A 454 21.01 23.09 7.98
CA ASP A 454 21.88 22.87 9.15
C ASP A 454 21.18 23.44 10.40
N VAL A 455 20.78 22.55 11.28
CA VAL A 455 20.25 22.85 12.61
C VAL A 455 21.22 22.32 13.65
N THR A 456 21.43 23.08 14.73
CA THR A 456 22.52 22.81 15.69
C THR A 456 22.33 21.57 16.55
N ASP A 457 21.20 20.89 16.42
CA ASP A 457 20.86 19.69 17.20
C ASP A 457 20.37 18.59 16.23
N GLY A 458 21.08 17.48 16.15
CA GLY A 458 20.76 16.37 15.24
C GLY A 458 19.43 15.64 15.53
N ASP A 459 18.83 15.90 16.69
CA ASP A 459 17.52 15.34 17.04
C ASP A 459 16.36 16.13 16.41
N ILE A 460 16.67 17.27 15.79
CA ILE A 460 15.75 18.07 14.99
C ILE A 460 16.31 18.18 13.59
N ALA A 461 15.45 18.13 12.60
CA ALA A 461 15.80 18.40 11.20
C ALA A 461 14.76 19.29 10.56
N LEU A 462 15.20 20.20 9.69
CA LEU A 462 14.34 21.01 8.82
C LEU A 462 14.71 20.71 7.38
N ILE A 463 13.73 20.27 6.59
CA ILE A 463 13.90 20.05 5.15
C ILE A 463 13.01 21.00 4.35
N ARG A 464 13.39 21.21 3.08
CA ARG A 464 12.51 21.77 2.07
C ARG A 464 12.24 20.70 1.02
N ARG A 465 10.94 20.49 0.71
CA ARG A 465 10.48 19.75 -0.47
C ARG A 465 9.93 20.74 -1.49
N SER A 466 10.23 20.54 -2.76
CA SER A 466 9.70 21.38 -3.82
C SER A 466 9.34 20.57 -5.07
N GLU A 467 8.32 21.06 -5.78
CA GLU A 467 7.90 20.60 -7.08
C GLU A 467 7.48 21.81 -7.92
N LEU A 468 8.16 22.04 -9.04
CA LEU A 468 7.92 23.22 -9.88
C LEU A 468 8.00 24.54 -9.09
N SER A 469 6.86 25.22 -8.89
CA SER A 469 6.76 26.46 -8.09
C SER A 469 6.32 26.25 -6.66
N ASP A 470 5.87 25.05 -6.31
CA ASP A 470 5.34 24.73 -5.00
C ASP A 470 6.45 24.24 -4.06
N GLU A 471 6.38 24.67 -2.81
CA GLU A 471 7.34 24.24 -1.79
C GLU A 471 6.65 24.09 -0.43
N ILE A 472 7.18 23.17 0.37
CA ILE A 472 6.83 22.97 1.76
C ILE A 472 8.10 22.75 2.59
N TYR A 473 8.09 23.29 3.81
CA TYR A 473 9.15 23.06 4.77
C TYR A 473 8.60 22.13 5.85
N ILE A 474 9.38 21.12 6.23
CA ILE A 474 8.98 20.12 7.21
C ILE A 474 10.06 20.03 8.28
N ALA A 475 9.67 20.33 9.52
CA ALA A 475 10.54 20.19 10.69
C ALA A 475 10.16 18.91 11.45
N TYR A 476 11.15 18.08 11.71
CA TYR A 476 11.02 16.83 12.47
C TYR A 476 11.68 17.00 13.83
N ASN A 477 11.01 16.60 14.90
CA ASN A 477 11.58 16.47 16.23
C ASN A 477 11.39 15.03 16.72
N THR A 478 12.48 14.28 16.81
CA THR A 478 12.46 12.88 17.27
C THR A 478 12.64 12.73 18.78
N GLN A 479 12.91 13.84 19.51
CA GLN A 479 13.02 13.83 20.97
C GLN A 479 11.66 13.78 21.67
N GLU A 480 11.66 13.38 22.93
CA GLU A 480 10.49 13.45 23.82
C GLU A 480 10.14 14.90 24.23
N SER A 481 11.11 15.80 24.22
CA SER A 481 10.95 17.19 24.64
C SER A 481 10.85 18.13 23.46
N SER A 482 10.20 19.29 23.68
CA SER A 482 10.18 20.36 22.69
C SER A 482 11.58 20.95 22.48
N ALA A 483 11.83 21.38 21.25
CA ALA A 483 13.09 21.96 20.84
C ALA A 483 12.89 23.21 19.98
N GLU A 484 13.92 24.02 19.79
CA GLU A 484 13.83 25.30 19.09
C GLU A 484 14.72 25.32 17.82
N ILE A 485 14.17 25.84 16.72
CA ILE A 485 14.89 26.06 15.47
C ILE A 485 14.82 27.53 15.10
N ALA A 486 15.97 28.15 14.80
CA ALA A 486 16.04 29.49 14.24
C ALA A 486 15.76 29.48 12.74
N ILE A 487 14.70 30.15 12.30
CA ILE A 487 14.24 30.19 10.88
C ILE A 487 14.02 31.62 10.38
N GLN A 488 14.62 32.63 11.05
CA GLN A 488 14.37 34.05 10.79
C GLN A 488 14.68 34.47 9.34
N ASP A 489 15.64 33.83 8.70
CA ASP A 489 16.06 34.14 7.33
C ASP A 489 15.15 33.52 6.26
N LEU A 490 14.23 32.63 6.64
CA LEU A 490 13.39 31.87 5.71
C LEU A 490 12.00 32.49 5.49
N ASN A 491 11.58 33.47 6.34
CA ASN A 491 10.25 34.09 6.27
C ASN A 491 9.09 33.08 6.21
N LEU A 492 9.08 32.11 7.12
CA LEU A 492 8.09 31.02 7.16
C LEU A 492 6.93 31.34 8.12
N GLU A 493 5.84 30.61 7.94
CA GLU A 493 4.74 30.47 8.89
C GLU A 493 4.37 29.01 9.08
N VAL A 494 3.89 28.65 10.26
CA VAL A 494 3.38 27.31 10.56
C VAL A 494 2.01 27.17 9.93
N ILE A 495 1.82 26.09 9.14
CA ILE A 495 0.52 25.76 8.55
C ILE A 495 -0.16 24.63 9.32
N ASP A 496 0.61 23.67 9.85
CA ASP A 496 0.09 22.62 10.71
C ASP A 496 1.18 22.02 11.61
N THR A 497 0.75 21.32 12.67
CA THR A 497 1.61 20.51 13.54
C THR A 497 0.95 19.18 13.81
N LEU A 498 1.67 18.11 13.54
CA LEU A 498 1.32 16.74 13.86
C LEU A 498 2.19 16.29 15.04
N SER A 499 1.65 16.28 16.25
CA SER A 499 2.33 15.87 17.48
C SER A 499 1.56 14.76 18.19
N VAL A 500 2.26 13.89 18.90
CA VAL A 500 1.66 12.73 19.57
C VAL A 500 0.72 13.12 20.73
N ASP A 501 0.88 14.31 21.29
CA ASP A 501 0.12 14.85 22.42
C ASP A 501 -0.79 16.04 22.04
N ASN A 502 -1.00 16.27 20.73
CA ASN A 502 -1.75 17.42 20.19
C ASN A 502 -1.18 18.82 20.53
N SER A 503 0.06 18.91 21.02
CA SER A 503 0.76 20.19 21.20
C SER A 503 1.01 20.87 19.86
N LEU A 504 1.00 22.20 19.85
CA LEU A 504 1.20 23.00 18.65
C LEU A 504 2.60 23.64 18.62
N SER A 505 3.17 23.73 17.44
CA SER A 505 4.38 24.52 17.22
C SER A 505 4.11 26.01 17.31
N VAL A 506 5.03 26.73 17.90
CA VAL A 506 4.90 28.19 18.15
C VAL A 506 6.06 28.92 17.50
N LEU A 507 5.77 29.78 16.52
CA LEU A 507 6.75 30.65 15.88
C LEU A 507 6.73 32.05 16.51
N LYS A 508 7.86 32.49 17.12
CA LYS A 508 8.05 33.82 17.69
C LYS A 508 9.42 34.39 17.32
N ASN A 509 9.46 35.61 16.79
CA ASN A 509 10.70 36.33 16.47
C ASN A 509 11.68 35.52 15.60
N GLY A 510 11.17 34.71 14.64
CA GLY A 510 12.00 33.88 13.75
C GLY A 510 12.58 32.64 14.42
N VAL A 511 12.11 32.26 15.61
CA VAL A 511 12.41 30.99 16.26
C VAL A 511 11.13 30.20 16.39
N ILE A 512 11.14 28.95 15.92
CA ILE A 512 10.03 28.03 16.09
C ILE A 512 10.34 27.02 17.20
N SER A 513 9.42 26.91 18.16
CA SER A 513 9.41 25.83 19.15
C SER A 513 8.59 24.66 18.57
N VAL A 514 9.23 23.50 18.40
CA VAL A 514 8.67 22.27 17.83
C VAL A 514 8.44 21.29 18.98
N PRO A 515 7.21 20.78 19.21
CA PRO A 515 6.93 19.81 20.28
C PRO A 515 7.76 18.54 20.16
N GLY A 516 7.86 17.78 21.24
CA GLY A 516 8.47 16.44 21.21
C GLY A 516 7.67 15.48 20.34
N LYS A 517 8.34 14.51 19.72
CA LYS A 517 7.74 13.54 18.78
C LYS A 517 6.69 14.19 17.87
N SER A 518 7.14 15.13 17.06
CA SER A 518 6.25 15.89 16.18
C SER A 518 6.86 16.18 14.82
N ILE A 519 5.97 16.49 13.90
CA ILE A 519 6.27 16.95 12.54
C ILE A 519 5.52 18.25 12.33
N THR A 520 6.26 19.32 11.98
CA THR A 520 5.70 20.65 11.77
C THR A 520 5.83 21.03 10.30
N TYR A 521 4.72 21.43 9.73
CA TYR A 521 4.63 21.86 8.34
C TYR A 521 4.59 23.38 8.25
N LEU A 522 5.43 23.94 7.37
CA LEU A 522 5.55 25.38 7.20
C LEU A 522 5.54 25.76 5.72
N LYS A 523 5.09 26.98 5.44
CA LYS A 523 5.15 27.60 4.10
C LYS A 523 5.75 28.99 4.17
N ARG A 524 6.22 29.52 3.03
CA ARG A 524 6.63 30.91 2.97
C ARG A 524 5.43 31.82 3.18
N ARG A 525 5.63 32.87 3.95
CA ARG A 525 4.64 33.96 4.04
C ARG A 525 4.56 34.66 2.71
N GLN A 526 3.33 34.82 2.22
CA GLN A 526 3.03 35.57 0.99
C GLN A 526 3.28 37.06 1.17
#